data_89a4eb611ea9243c4803fcc7862972c8
#
_entry.id   89a4eb611ea9243c4803fcc7862972c8
#
_cell.length_a   1.000
_cell.length_b   1.000
_cell.length_c   1.000
_cell.angle_alpha   90.00
_cell.angle_beta   90.00
_cell.angle_gamma   90.00
#
_symmetry.space_group_name_H-M   'P 1'
#
loop_
_entity.id
_entity.type
_entity.pdbx_description
1 polymer ?
#
loop_
_entity_poly.entity_id
_entity_poly.type
_entity_poly.pdbx_seq_one_letter_code
_entity_poly.pdbx_strand_id
1 'polypeptide(L)'
;VYKRQTLYRRLCDHSQFLEHREDAELPVEQQYAPSHEVQVQQGGLLSQLIPGCSTFWVNSLHGQGAKTLGPQLRVEARSQDGLVEAASVHDHPFALGVQWHPEWNSSEYALSRLLLEGFITACQNHLAEKQRL
;
A
#
# COMPACT_ATOMS: atom_id res chain seq x y z
N VAL A 1 14.29 -5.15 -6.46
CA VAL A 1 13.90 -6.21 -5.51
C VAL A 1 14.93 -6.26 -4.41
N TYR A 2 14.51 -5.94 -3.20
CA TYR A 2 15.38 -6.02 -2.03
C TYR A 2 15.75 -7.48 -1.77
N LYS A 3 17.04 -7.76 -1.58
CA LYS A 3 17.57 -9.11 -1.34
C LYS A 3 16.80 -9.79 -0.21
N ARG A 4 16.43 -11.06 -0.38
CA ARG A 4 15.69 -11.93 0.55
C ARG A 4 14.19 -11.65 0.68
N GLN A 5 13.57 -10.82 -0.17
CA GLN A 5 12.12 -10.75 -0.27
C GLN A 5 11.59 -11.97 -1.02
N THR A 6 10.49 -12.55 -0.54
CA THR A 6 9.76 -13.64 -1.22
C THR A 6 8.31 -13.27 -1.41
N LEU A 7 7.67 -13.91 -2.40
CA LEU A 7 6.28 -13.66 -2.77
C LEU A 7 5.44 -14.93 -2.68
N TYR A 8 4.17 -14.78 -2.34
CA TYR A 8 3.13 -15.72 -2.73
C TYR A 8 2.85 -15.53 -4.21
N ARG A 9 3.12 -16.54 -5.02
CA ARG A 9 2.93 -16.44 -6.48
C ARG A 9 1.46 -16.45 -6.90
N ARG A 10 0.62 -17.13 -6.12
CA ARG A 10 -0.82 -17.24 -6.31
C ARG A 10 -1.47 -17.31 -4.94
N LEU A 11 -2.14 -16.22 -4.54
CA LEU A 11 -2.83 -16.17 -3.23
C LEU A 11 -3.99 -17.17 -3.16
N CYS A 12 -4.67 -17.41 -4.27
CA CYS A 12 -5.77 -18.37 -4.34
C CYS A 12 -5.38 -19.83 -4.05
N ASP A 13 -4.10 -20.17 -4.09
CA ASP A 13 -3.60 -21.51 -3.71
C ASP A 13 -3.49 -21.66 -2.18
N HIS A 14 -3.74 -20.60 -1.41
CA HIS A 14 -3.60 -20.56 0.05
C HIS A 14 -4.95 -20.23 0.69
N SER A 15 -5.58 -21.22 1.33
CA SER A 15 -6.92 -21.10 1.91
C SER A 15 -7.06 -20.08 3.05
N GLN A 16 -5.96 -19.59 3.59
CA GLN A 16 -5.95 -18.58 4.64
C GLN A 16 -6.20 -17.16 4.12
N PHE A 17 -6.05 -16.91 2.82
CA PHE A 17 -6.24 -15.60 2.22
C PHE A 17 -7.63 -15.44 1.60
N LEU A 18 -8.13 -14.22 1.64
CA LEU A 18 -9.31 -13.78 0.91
C LEU A 18 -9.02 -13.80 -0.61
N GLU A 19 -10.05 -13.68 -1.42
CA GLU A 19 -9.85 -13.41 -2.85
C GLU A 19 -9.43 -11.94 -3.03
N HIS A 20 -8.20 -11.74 -3.46
CA HIS A 20 -7.61 -10.41 -3.68
C HIS A 20 -7.65 -9.97 -5.15
N ARG A 21 -8.07 -10.86 -6.06
CA ARG A 21 -8.25 -10.50 -7.47
C ARG A 21 -9.59 -9.84 -7.69
N GLU A 22 -9.65 -9.03 -8.69
CA GLU A 22 -10.87 -8.48 -9.23
C GLU A 22 -11.76 -9.58 -9.85
N ASP A 23 -13.06 -9.35 -9.90
CA ASP A 23 -13.97 -10.11 -10.73
C ASP A 23 -13.99 -9.49 -12.13
N ALA A 24 -13.31 -10.11 -13.08
CA ALA A 24 -13.16 -9.62 -14.44
C ALA A 24 -14.49 -9.52 -15.23
N GLU A 25 -15.56 -10.17 -14.74
CA GLU A 25 -16.90 -10.09 -15.33
C GLU A 25 -17.65 -8.80 -14.95
N LEU A 26 -17.16 -8.09 -13.92
CA LEU A 26 -17.77 -6.85 -13.46
C LEU A 26 -17.30 -5.64 -14.27
N PRO A 27 -18.10 -4.56 -14.36
CA PRO A 27 -17.67 -3.27 -14.89
C PRO A 27 -16.43 -2.73 -14.15
N VAL A 28 -15.57 -1.99 -14.85
CA VAL A 28 -14.30 -1.48 -14.31
C VAL A 28 -14.48 -0.70 -13.01
N GLU A 29 -15.51 0.13 -12.92
CA GLU A 29 -15.83 0.91 -11.70
C GLU A 29 -16.11 0.00 -10.50
N GLN A 30 -16.67 -1.18 -10.72
CA GLN A 30 -16.94 -2.16 -9.67
C GLN A 30 -15.69 -2.99 -9.33
N GLN A 31 -14.84 -3.29 -10.31
CA GLN A 31 -13.56 -3.96 -10.08
C GLN A 31 -12.65 -3.13 -9.17
N TYR A 32 -12.66 -1.80 -9.32
CA TYR A 32 -11.86 -0.86 -8.53
C TYR A 32 -12.60 -0.29 -7.32
N ALA A 33 -13.81 -0.74 -7.03
CA ALA A 33 -14.50 -0.35 -5.81
C ALA A 33 -13.77 -0.87 -4.55
N PRO A 34 -13.92 -0.22 -3.39
CA PRO A 34 -13.38 -0.72 -2.13
C PRO A 34 -13.83 -2.17 -1.87
N SER A 35 -12.88 -3.06 -1.63
CA SER A 35 -13.06 -4.51 -1.57
C SER A 35 -12.88 -5.09 -0.17
N HIS A 36 -11.83 -4.66 0.54
CA HIS A 36 -11.55 -5.11 1.90
C HIS A 36 -10.90 -4.03 2.76
N GLU A 37 -10.91 -4.26 4.05
CA GLU A 37 -10.29 -3.38 5.04
C GLU A 37 -8.82 -3.74 5.25
N VAL A 38 -7.99 -2.72 5.45
CA VAL A 38 -6.60 -2.86 5.87
C VAL A 38 -6.37 -2.18 7.22
N GLN A 39 -5.48 -2.75 8.02
CA GLN A 39 -5.05 -2.26 9.33
C GLN A 39 -3.69 -1.59 9.20
N VAL A 40 -3.60 -0.34 9.66
CA VAL A 40 -2.38 0.47 9.64
C VAL A 40 -1.47 0.10 10.82
N GLN A 41 -0.21 -0.15 10.53
CA GLN A 41 0.80 -0.34 11.57
C GLN A 41 1.24 1.02 12.12
N GLN A 42 1.07 1.21 13.42
CA GLN A 42 1.39 2.48 14.07
C GLN A 42 2.90 2.76 14.10
N GLY A 43 3.26 4.04 14.04
CA GLY A 43 4.65 4.51 14.09
C GLY A 43 5.41 4.40 12.76
N GLY A 44 4.74 4.05 11.66
CA GLY A 44 5.30 4.01 10.31
C GLY A 44 4.99 5.26 9.48
N LEU A 45 5.46 5.25 8.24
CA LEU A 45 5.23 6.33 7.29
C LEU A 45 3.74 6.52 7.00
N LEU A 46 3.01 5.41 6.76
CA LEU A 46 1.59 5.47 6.46
C LEU A 46 0.79 6.06 7.62
N SER A 47 1.07 5.65 8.87
CA SER A 47 0.39 6.19 10.05
C SER A 47 0.65 7.69 10.28
N GLN A 48 1.78 8.19 9.81
CA GLN A 48 2.09 9.63 9.85
C GLN A 48 1.31 10.43 8.78
N LEU A 49 1.08 9.82 7.61
CA LEU A 49 0.32 10.44 6.52
C LEU A 49 -1.18 10.51 6.83
N ILE A 50 -1.70 9.56 7.62
CA ILE A 50 -3.12 9.46 7.97
C ILE A 50 -3.32 9.40 9.50
N PRO A 51 -2.94 10.45 10.22
CA PRO A 51 -2.98 10.44 11.68
C PRO A 51 -4.39 10.19 12.20
N GLY A 52 -4.50 9.34 13.24
CA GLY A 52 -5.76 8.98 13.86
C GLY A 52 -6.58 7.92 13.11
N CYS A 53 -6.11 7.45 11.95
CA CYS A 53 -6.73 6.36 11.21
C CYS A 53 -6.00 5.05 11.51
N SER A 54 -6.73 4.05 11.99
CA SER A 54 -6.19 2.72 12.26
C SER A 54 -6.59 1.68 11.20
N THR A 55 -7.70 1.90 10.51
CA THR A 55 -8.22 1.03 9.45
C THR A 55 -8.85 1.85 8.34
N PHE A 56 -8.84 1.34 7.11
CA PHE A 56 -9.54 1.91 5.96
C PHE A 56 -9.80 0.86 4.88
N TRP A 57 -10.70 1.16 3.98
CA TRP A 57 -11.05 0.30 2.86
C TRP A 57 -10.23 0.60 1.62
N VAL A 58 -9.79 -0.45 0.91
CA VAL A 58 -9.01 -0.37 -0.33
C VAL A 58 -9.62 -1.23 -1.43
N ASN A 59 -9.33 -0.90 -2.68
CA ASN A 59 -9.57 -1.81 -3.80
C ASN A 59 -8.53 -2.93 -3.81
N SER A 60 -8.83 -4.03 -4.50
CA SER A 60 -7.95 -5.21 -4.54
C SER A 60 -8.00 -5.87 -5.91
N LEU A 61 -6.90 -5.77 -6.64
CA LEU A 61 -6.75 -6.25 -8.02
C LEU A 61 -5.41 -6.98 -8.18
N HIS A 62 -5.09 -7.90 -7.27
CA HIS A 62 -3.81 -8.60 -7.32
C HIS A 62 -3.93 -10.08 -6.95
N GLY A 63 -3.20 -10.94 -7.64
CA GLY A 63 -3.14 -12.38 -7.37
C GLY A 63 -1.87 -12.82 -6.65
N GLN A 64 -0.95 -11.89 -6.39
CA GLN A 64 0.34 -12.11 -5.71
C GLN A 64 0.40 -11.26 -4.46
N GLY A 65 1.27 -11.61 -3.52
CA GLY A 65 1.48 -10.83 -2.32
C GLY A 65 2.84 -11.09 -1.68
N ALA A 66 3.28 -10.18 -0.83
CA ALA A 66 4.52 -10.33 -0.10
C ALA A 66 4.39 -11.46 0.94
N LYS A 67 5.29 -12.44 0.89
CA LYS A 67 5.38 -13.53 1.87
C LYS A 67 6.38 -13.19 2.96
N THR A 68 7.60 -12.88 2.57
CA THR A 68 8.68 -12.44 3.48
C THR A 68 9.20 -11.12 2.98
N LEU A 69 9.19 -10.10 3.83
CA LEU A 69 9.81 -8.81 3.49
C LEU A 69 11.33 -8.89 3.62
N GLY A 70 12.02 -8.15 2.77
CA GLY A 70 13.45 -7.91 2.93
C GLY A 70 13.74 -7.14 4.23
N PRO A 71 14.95 -7.28 4.81
CA PRO A 71 15.27 -6.73 6.13
C PRO A 71 15.24 -5.20 6.20
N GLN A 72 15.27 -4.53 5.06
CA GLN A 72 15.19 -3.06 4.96
C GLN A 72 13.74 -2.56 4.79
N LEU A 73 12.78 -3.46 4.74
CA LEU A 73 11.38 -3.12 4.57
C LEU A 73 10.63 -3.23 5.89
N ARG A 74 9.75 -2.28 6.11
CA ARG A 74 8.82 -2.22 7.23
C ARG A 74 7.40 -2.44 6.73
N VAL A 75 6.63 -3.25 7.45
CA VAL A 75 5.19 -3.36 7.21
C VAL A 75 4.50 -2.06 7.63
N GLU A 76 3.69 -1.51 6.74
CA GLU A 76 2.88 -0.31 6.98
C GLU A 76 1.39 -0.62 7.14
N ALA A 77 0.90 -1.64 6.44
CA ALA A 77 -0.48 -2.11 6.56
C ALA A 77 -0.63 -3.59 6.24
N ARG A 78 -1.66 -4.22 6.82
CA ARG A 78 -2.07 -5.59 6.55
C ARG A 78 -3.57 -5.67 6.32
N SER A 79 -4.00 -6.56 5.43
CA SER A 79 -5.40 -6.98 5.31
C SER A 79 -5.84 -7.84 6.51
N GLN A 80 -7.13 -8.07 6.63
CA GLN A 80 -7.73 -8.85 7.72
C GLN A 80 -7.22 -10.29 7.78
N ASP A 81 -6.84 -10.86 6.65
CA ASP A 81 -6.24 -12.21 6.53
C ASP A 81 -4.73 -12.23 6.81
N GLY A 82 -4.14 -11.09 7.18
CA GLY A 82 -2.75 -10.95 7.56
C GLY A 82 -1.77 -10.70 6.40
N LEU A 83 -2.24 -10.63 5.15
CA LEU A 83 -1.39 -10.32 4.01
C LEU A 83 -0.83 -8.90 4.14
N VAL A 84 0.44 -8.72 3.75
CA VAL A 84 1.06 -7.38 3.71
C VAL A 84 0.50 -6.61 2.53
N GLU A 85 -0.15 -5.50 2.81
CA GLU A 85 -0.79 -4.62 1.83
C GLU A 85 0.01 -3.34 1.56
N ALA A 86 0.85 -2.93 2.51
CA ALA A 86 1.75 -1.80 2.33
C ALA A 86 3.06 -2.03 3.07
N ALA A 87 4.15 -1.56 2.47
CA ALA A 87 5.47 -1.59 3.07
C ALA A 87 6.29 -0.35 2.70
N SER A 88 7.15 0.11 3.60
CA SER A 88 8.09 1.20 3.36
C SER A 88 9.54 0.74 3.50
N VAL A 89 10.46 1.54 2.99
CA VAL A 89 11.89 1.33 3.17
C VAL A 89 12.34 2.05 4.45
N HIS A 90 13.06 1.34 5.32
CA HIS A 90 13.69 1.96 6.49
C HIS A 90 14.64 3.07 6.08
N ASP A 91 14.71 4.12 6.89
CA ASP A 91 15.66 5.23 6.74
C ASP A 91 15.59 5.95 5.37
N HIS A 92 14.43 5.87 4.71
CA HIS A 92 14.17 6.62 3.48
C HIS A 92 13.04 7.63 3.72
N PRO A 93 13.20 8.90 3.28
CA PRO A 93 12.21 9.96 3.52
C PRO A 93 10.81 9.63 3.02
N PHE A 94 10.71 9.00 1.83
CA PHE A 94 9.46 8.54 1.26
C PHE A 94 9.72 7.43 0.23
N ALA A 95 9.62 6.18 0.66
CA ALA A 95 9.62 5.02 -0.22
C ALA A 95 8.55 4.06 0.29
N LEU A 96 7.35 4.18 -0.25
CA LEU A 96 6.16 3.43 0.14
C LEU A 96 5.63 2.65 -1.07
N GLY A 97 5.46 1.35 -0.90
CA GLY A 97 4.76 0.47 -1.82
C GLY A 97 3.42 0.04 -1.23
N VAL A 98 2.38 0.01 -2.05
CA VAL A 98 1.04 -0.44 -1.68
C VAL A 98 0.54 -1.47 -2.70
N GLN A 99 -0.34 -2.39 -2.27
CA GLN A 99 -0.95 -3.39 -3.15
C GLN A 99 -2.19 -2.86 -3.85
N TRP A 100 -2.96 -1.98 -3.20
CA TRP A 100 -4.11 -1.34 -3.81
C TRP A 100 -3.71 -0.29 -4.84
N HIS A 101 -4.69 0.22 -5.58
CA HIS A 101 -4.52 1.21 -6.64
C HIS A 101 -5.00 2.59 -6.19
N PRO A 102 -4.15 3.42 -5.53
CA PRO A 102 -4.52 4.75 -5.05
C PRO A 102 -4.71 5.76 -6.18
N GLU A 103 -4.24 5.48 -7.38
CA GLU A 103 -4.42 6.33 -8.56
C GLU A 103 -5.85 6.33 -9.07
N TRP A 104 -6.63 5.28 -8.78
CA TRP A 104 -8.03 5.18 -9.20
C TRP A 104 -8.91 6.16 -8.45
N ASN A 105 -9.56 7.07 -9.20
CA ASN A 105 -10.44 8.12 -8.65
C ASN A 105 -9.83 8.83 -7.44
N SER A 106 -8.54 9.14 -7.50
CA SER A 106 -7.78 9.67 -6.35
C SER A 106 -8.34 10.96 -5.76
N SER A 107 -9.07 11.74 -6.54
CA SER A 107 -9.76 12.96 -6.07
C SER A 107 -10.94 12.67 -5.14
N GLU A 108 -11.54 11.49 -5.22
CA GLU A 108 -12.73 11.11 -4.44
C GLU A 108 -12.36 10.42 -3.12
N TYR A 109 -11.22 9.73 -3.08
CA TYR A 109 -10.77 8.99 -1.91
C TYR A 109 -9.75 9.78 -1.09
N ALA A 110 -10.11 10.13 0.15
CA ALA A 110 -9.26 10.92 1.05
C ALA A 110 -7.88 10.27 1.28
N LEU A 111 -7.83 8.95 1.47
CA LEU A 111 -6.56 8.22 1.61
C LEU A 111 -5.67 8.39 0.39
N SER A 112 -6.19 8.21 -0.81
CA SER A 112 -5.43 8.35 -2.05
C SER A 112 -4.85 9.75 -2.20
N ARG A 113 -5.63 10.79 -1.88
CA ARG A 113 -5.14 12.18 -1.86
C ARG A 113 -3.99 12.36 -0.89
N LEU A 114 -4.14 11.90 0.36
CA LEU A 114 -3.10 12.04 1.39
C LEU A 114 -1.80 11.33 1.02
N LEU A 115 -1.88 10.16 0.40
CA LEU A 115 -0.70 9.43 -0.11
C LEU A 115 0.01 10.22 -1.20
N LEU A 116 -0.73 10.72 -2.19
CA LEU A 116 -0.16 11.50 -3.30
C LEU A 116 0.39 12.84 -2.83
N GLU A 117 -0.29 13.56 -1.94
CA GLU A 117 0.17 14.80 -1.33
C GLU A 117 1.46 14.58 -0.52
N GLY A 118 1.53 13.50 0.25
CA GLY A 118 2.73 13.12 0.98
C GLY A 118 3.92 12.85 0.06
N PHE A 119 3.70 12.16 -1.04
CA PHE A 119 4.72 11.91 -2.07
C PHE A 119 5.19 13.21 -2.73
N ILE A 120 4.28 14.08 -3.13
CA ILE A 120 4.61 15.39 -3.73
C ILE A 120 5.44 16.22 -2.75
N THR A 121 5.04 16.27 -1.47
CA THR A 121 5.76 17.00 -0.42
C THR A 121 7.19 16.45 -0.27
N ALA A 122 7.37 15.15 -0.26
CA ALA A 122 8.70 14.53 -0.18
C ALA A 122 9.57 14.88 -1.40
N CYS A 123 9.00 14.90 -2.59
CA CYS A 123 9.69 15.33 -3.81
C CYS A 123 10.13 16.80 -3.74
N GLN A 124 9.27 17.69 -3.26
CA GLN A 124 9.58 19.12 -3.09
C GLN A 124 10.72 19.34 -2.08
N ASN A 125 10.69 18.64 -0.95
CA ASN A 125 11.73 18.70 0.06
C ASN A 125 13.08 18.24 -0.49
N HIS A 126 13.10 17.13 -1.21
CA HIS A 126 14.31 16.62 -1.85
C HIS A 126 14.89 17.61 -2.88
N LEU A 127 14.04 18.26 -3.68
CA LEU A 127 14.48 19.28 -4.62
C LEU A 127 15.09 20.48 -3.91
N ALA A 128 14.45 20.97 -2.82
CA ALA A 128 14.93 22.08 -2.04
C ALA A 128 16.29 21.79 -1.36
N GLU A 129 16.49 20.56 -0.87
CA GLU A 129 17.78 20.13 -0.32
C GLU A 129 18.90 20.16 -1.37
N LYS A 130 18.63 19.66 -2.59
CA LYS A 130 19.60 19.68 -3.70
C LYS A 130 19.98 21.09 -4.14
N GLN A 131 19.08 22.06 -4.03
CA GLN A 131 19.36 23.45 -4.39
C GLN A 131 20.18 24.22 -3.34
N ARG A 132 20.32 23.67 -2.13
CA ARG A 132 21.13 24.27 -1.05
C ARG A 132 22.59 23.79 -1.04
N LEU A 133 22.90 22.78 -1.83
CA LEU A 133 24.25 22.25 -2.02
C LEU A 133 24.95 22.90 -3.19
#